data_39f93a59c4659ced1a1a626c3d7def7f
#
_entry.id   39f93a59c4659ced1a1a626c3d7def7f
#
_cell.length_a   1.000
_cell.length_b   1.000
_cell.length_c   1.000
_cell.angle_alpha   90.00
_cell.angle_beta   90.00
_cell.angle_gamma   90.00
#
_symmetry.space_group_name_H-M   'P 1'
#
loop_
_entity.id
_entity.type
_entity.pdbx_description
1 polymer ?
#
loop_
_entity_poly.entity_id
_entity_poly.type
_entity_poly.pdbx_seq_one_letter_code
_entity_poly.pdbx_strand_id
1 'polypeptide(L)'
;MKIKLFDSNERVFLDSVARSRAKGKTHLKTKSLMCAGRKNGSDYDKSLEGHYMGVAGECAVAEEVKGFMDFIPRSQGDKHSADILCRDKAGESCKISVKTTKYKDPILKVNSLAEIKNATHVALCRYFKEGNQEGVEMHWVKSVEEFKKNHYIRDFGYGPKMCLK
;
A
#
# COMPACT_ATOMS: atom_id res chain seq x y z
N MET A 1 -9.00 15.59 -5.42
CA MET A 1 -8.54 14.98 -4.16
C MET A 1 -9.76 14.51 -3.38
N LYS A 2 -9.81 13.24 -2.99
CA LYS A 2 -10.90 12.68 -2.20
C LYS A 2 -10.37 12.25 -0.85
N ILE A 3 -11.16 12.45 0.20
CA ILE A 3 -10.78 12.15 1.59
C ILE A 3 -11.75 11.12 2.14
N LYS A 4 -11.21 10.02 2.66
CA LYS A 4 -11.91 9.03 3.46
C LYS A 4 -11.49 9.22 4.92
N LEU A 5 -12.43 9.51 5.80
CA LEU A 5 -12.24 9.45 7.26
C LEU A 5 -12.70 8.10 7.79
N PHE A 6 -11.99 7.58 8.78
CA PHE A 6 -12.30 6.30 9.42
C PHE A 6 -12.99 6.49 10.76
N ASP A 7 -14.11 5.81 10.95
CA ASP A 7 -14.77 5.69 12.24
C ASP A 7 -14.04 4.68 13.18
N SER A 8 -14.56 4.52 14.38
CA SER A 8 -13.96 3.62 15.37
C SER A 8 -13.98 2.16 14.94
N ASN A 9 -15.04 1.69 14.30
CA ASN A 9 -15.18 0.30 13.86
C ASN A 9 -14.25 0.00 12.68
N GLU A 10 -14.16 0.93 11.73
CA GLU A 10 -13.22 0.83 10.62
C GLU A 10 -11.77 0.77 11.11
N ARG A 11 -11.40 1.57 12.12
CA ARG A 11 -10.04 1.53 12.70
C ARG A 11 -9.73 0.19 13.36
N VAL A 12 -10.69 -0.41 14.07
CA VAL A 12 -10.53 -1.76 14.64
C VAL A 12 -10.33 -2.79 13.54
N PHE A 13 -11.10 -2.70 12.47
CA PHE A 13 -10.95 -3.57 11.30
C PHE A 13 -9.57 -3.42 10.64
N LEU A 14 -9.14 -2.18 10.37
CA LEU A 14 -7.83 -1.88 9.79
C LEU A 14 -6.69 -2.44 10.64
N ASP A 15 -6.75 -2.25 11.97
CA ASP A 15 -5.75 -2.77 12.92
C ASP A 15 -5.69 -4.30 12.88
N SER A 16 -6.84 -4.97 12.85
CA SER A 16 -6.94 -6.44 12.78
C SER A 16 -6.26 -6.98 11.52
N VAL A 17 -6.56 -6.41 10.35
CA VAL A 17 -5.97 -6.82 9.08
C VAL A 17 -4.46 -6.53 9.06
N ALA A 18 -4.05 -5.35 9.53
CA ALA A 18 -2.64 -4.96 9.59
C ALA A 18 -1.83 -5.92 10.48
N ARG A 19 -2.35 -6.28 11.66
CA ARG A 19 -1.72 -7.28 12.56
C ARG A 19 -1.61 -8.66 11.91
N SER A 20 -2.64 -9.10 11.21
CA SER A 20 -2.62 -10.37 10.48
C SER A 20 -1.52 -10.38 9.41
N ARG A 21 -1.41 -9.31 8.61
CA ARG A 21 -0.35 -9.16 7.59
C ARG A 21 1.06 -9.07 8.20
N ALA A 22 1.21 -8.35 9.32
CA ALA A 22 2.49 -8.22 10.03
C ALA A 22 2.95 -9.56 10.60
N LYS A 23 2.06 -10.37 11.19
CA LYS A 23 2.36 -11.71 11.71
C LYS A 23 2.82 -12.66 10.59
N GLY A 24 2.17 -12.64 9.44
CA GLY A 24 2.55 -13.45 8.29
C GLY A 24 3.99 -13.18 7.80
N LYS A 25 4.43 -11.93 7.84
CA LYS A 25 5.81 -11.54 7.46
C LYS A 25 6.86 -11.84 8.53
N THR A 26 6.51 -11.74 9.82
CA THR A 26 7.45 -12.05 10.91
C THR A 26 7.83 -13.52 10.96
N HIS A 27 6.92 -14.44 10.63
CA HIS A 27 7.24 -15.88 10.59
C HIS A 27 8.31 -16.24 9.55
N LEU A 28 8.40 -15.49 8.46
CA LEU A 28 9.43 -15.71 7.43
C LEU A 28 10.76 -15.04 7.78
N LYS A 29 10.71 -13.85 8.38
CA LYS A 29 11.92 -13.14 8.84
C LYS A 29 12.56 -13.83 10.05
N THR A 30 11.78 -14.50 10.92
CA THR A 30 12.35 -15.19 12.10
C THR A 30 13.26 -16.33 11.70
N LYS A 31 12.98 -17.07 10.62
CA LYS A 31 13.91 -18.07 10.07
C LYS A 31 15.21 -17.48 9.52
N SER A 32 15.15 -16.30 8.90
CA SER A 32 16.32 -15.58 8.36
C SER A 32 17.07 -14.76 9.41
N LEU A 33 16.37 -14.20 10.42
CA LEU A 33 16.94 -13.35 11.47
C LEU A 33 17.50 -14.14 12.66
N MET A 34 17.07 -15.37 12.89
CA MET A 34 17.76 -16.28 13.84
C MET A 34 19.22 -16.52 13.44
N CYS A 35 19.54 -16.45 12.13
CA CYS A 35 20.91 -16.52 11.64
C CYS A 35 21.68 -15.20 11.76
N ALA A 36 21.04 -14.06 12.03
CA ALA A 36 21.64 -12.72 11.98
C ALA A 36 21.68 -11.94 13.31
N GLY A 37 21.21 -12.52 14.42
CA GLY A 37 21.39 -11.96 15.77
C GLY A 37 20.67 -10.62 16.07
N ARG A 38 19.74 -10.17 15.23
CA ARG A 38 19.01 -8.91 15.44
C ARG A 38 17.62 -9.13 16.03
N LYS A 39 17.52 -8.93 17.35
CA LYS A 39 16.25 -8.77 18.06
C LYS A 39 16.04 -7.28 18.32
N ASN A 40 15.12 -6.62 17.63
CA ASN A 40 14.62 -5.30 18.04
C ASN A 40 13.12 -5.24 17.84
N GLY A 41 12.35 -5.10 18.95
CA GLY A 41 10.91 -4.90 18.96
C GLY A 41 10.45 -3.68 18.13
N SER A 42 11.34 -2.67 17.96
CA SER A 42 11.12 -1.49 17.12
C SER A 42 10.84 -1.79 15.65
N ASP A 43 11.31 -2.93 15.12
CA ASP A 43 11.08 -3.31 13.72
C ASP A 43 9.68 -3.88 13.49
N TYR A 44 9.07 -4.50 14.51
CA TYR A 44 7.69 -4.99 14.44
C TYR A 44 6.70 -3.82 14.43
N ASP A 45 6.89 -2.84 15.30
CA ASP A 45 5.98 -1.68 15.41
C ASP A 45 6.01 -0.83 14.14
N LYS A 46 7.20 -0.59 13.58
CA LYS A 46 7.35 0.10 12.29
C LYS A 46 6.73 -0.69 11.14
N SER A 47 6.85 -2.01 11.16
CA SER A 47 6.23 -2.89 10.19
C SER A 47 4.70 -2.85 10.32
N LEU A 48 4.18 -2.85 11.55
CA LEU A 48 2.74 -2.76 11.82
C LEU A 48 2.15 -1.44 11.33
N GLU A 49 2.80 -0.30 11.65
CA GLU A 49 2.40 1.02 11.14
C GLU A 49 2.36 1.03 9.61
N GLY A 50 3.39 0.50 8.96
CA GLY A 50 3.44 0.40 7.50
C GLY A 50 2.31 -0.45 6.91
N HIS A 51 1.99 -1.58 7.56
CA HIS A 51 0.85 -2.41 7.14
C HIS A 51 -0.48 -1.72 7.37
N TYR A 52 -0.65 -1.03 8.50
CA TYR A 52 -1.87 -0.28 8.80
C TYR A 52 -2.13 0.80 7.75
N MET A 53 -1.13 1.64 7.46
CA MET A 53 -1.24 2.67 6.41
C MET A 53 -1.56 2.06 5.04
N GLY A 54 -0.93 0.92 4.70
CA GLY A 54 -1.19 0.22 3.45
C GLY A 54 -2.64 -0.22 3.34
N VAL A 55 -3.16 -0.92 4.36
CA VAL A 55 -4.55 -1.38 4.42
C VAL A 55 -5.54 -0.20 4.39
N ALA A 56 -5.24 0.89 5.11
CA ALA A 56 -6.06 2.09 5.10
C ALA A 56 -6.19 2.69 3.68
N GLY A 57 -5.08 2.78 2.94
CA GLY A 57 -5.10 3.23 1.55
C GLY A 57 -5.88 2.29 0.63
N GLU A 58 -5.70 1.00 0.78
CA GLU A 58 -6.45 -0.01 0.03
C GLU A 58 -7.96 0.10 0.30
N CYS A 59 -8.39 0.26 1.58
CA CYS A 59 -9.80 0.48 1.93
C CYS A 59 -10.37 1.72 1.24
N ALA A 60 -9.67 2.85 1.32
CA ALA A 60 -10.14 4.10 0.74
C ALA A 60 -10.30 4.00 -0.79
N VAL A 61 -9.34 3.37 -1.47
CA VAL A 61 -9.40 3.17 -2.93
C VAL A 61 -10.50 2.17 -3.29
N ALA A 62 -10.63 1.05 -2.56
CA ALA A 62 -11.65 0.04 -2.82
C ALA A 62 -13.06 0.61 -2.73
N GLU A 63 -13.33 1.43 -1.71
CA GLU A 63 -14.62 2.12 -1.56
C GLU A 63 -14.90 3.06 -2.72
N GLU A 64 -13.91 3.86 -3.13
CA GLU A 64 -14.04 4.82 -4.22
C GLU A 64 -14.33 4.15 -5.57
N VAL A 65 -13.61 3.07 -5.87
CA VAL A 65 -13.78 2.35 -7.15
C VAL A 65 -14.83 1.25 -7.10
N LYS A 66 -15.50 1.08 -5.94
CA LYS A 66 -16.44 -0.04 -5.67
C LYS A 66 -15.80 -1.40 -5.98
N GLY A 67 -14.54 -1.54 -5.58
CA GLY A 67 -13.72 -2.72 -5.82
C GLY A 67 -13.63 -3.66 -4.61
N PHE A 68 -12.99 -4.79 -4.81
CA PHE A 68 -12.72 -5.79 -3.79
C PHE A 68 -11.26 -5.76 -3.38
N MET A 69 -11.00 -5.70 -2.08
CA MET A 69 -9.66 -5.82 -1.52
C MET A 69 -9.23 -7.28 -1.41
N ASP A 70 -7.93 -7.53 -1.64
CA ASP A 70 -7.33 -8.81 -1.32
C ASP A 70 -6.89 -8.82 0.16
N PHE A 71 -7.70 -9.49 1.00
CA PHE A 71 -7.43 -9.62 2.45
C PHE A 71 -6.53 -10.81 2.80
N ILE A 72 -6.15 -11.65 1.84
CA ILE A 72 -5.42 -12.87 2.13
C ILE A 72 -4.01 -12.54 2.62
N PRO A 73 -3.65 -12.87 3.89
CA PRO A 73 -2.30 -12.72 4.39
C PRO A 73 -1.40 -13.73 3.66
N ARG A 74 -0.44 -13.23 2.89
CA ARG A 74 0.48 -14.10 2.16
C ARG A 74 1.85 -14.09 2.82
N SER A 75 2.34 -15.28 3.14
CA SER A 75 3.64 -15.49 3.81
C SER A 75 4.83 -15.10 2.92
N GLN A 76 4.68 -15.23 1.62
CA GLN A 76 5.62 -14.68 0.64
C GLN A 76 4.91 -13.53 -0.03
N GLY A 77 5.51 -12.33 0.01
CA GLY A 77 4.95 -11.16 -0.67
C GLY A 77 4.59 -11.58 -2.09
N ASP A 78 3.29 -11.73 -2.34
CA ASP A 78 2.82 -12.18 -3.64
C ASP A 78 3.14 -11.09 -4.66
N LYS A 79 4.19 -11.34 -5.40
CA LYS A 79 4.63 -10.48 -6.50
C LYS A 79 3.59 -10.40 -7.63
N HIS A 80 2.46 -11.09 -7.48
CA HIS A 80 1.51 -11.34 -8.56
C HIS A 80 0.09 -10.87 -8.29
N SER A 81 -0.26 -10.43 -7.07
CA SER A 81 -1.59 -9.91 -6.78
C SER A 81 -1.63 -8.38 -6.82
N ALA A 82 -2.70 -7.85 -7.38
CA ALA A 82 -3.07 -6.47 -7.17
C ALA A 82 -3.73 -6.32 -5.79
N ASP A 83 -3.63 -5.12 -5.21
CA ASP A 83 -4.22 -4.85 -3.91
C ASP A 83 -5.75 -4.78 -4.00
N ILE A 84 -6.28 -4.35 -5.16
CA ILE A 84 -7.72 -4.18 -5.42
C ILE A 84 -8.09 -4.72 -6.80
N LEU A 85 -9.22 -5.41 -6.86
CA LEU A 85 -9.89 -5.83 -8.08
C LEU A 85 -11.18 -5.03 -8.26
N CYS A 86 -11.38 -4.43 -9.43
CA CYS A 86 -12.60 -3.71 -9.78
C CYS A 86 -12.94 -3.87 -11.25
N ARG A 87 -14.02 -3.22 -11.69
CA ARG A 87 -14.35 -3.06 -13.11
C ARG A 87 -14.32 -1.57 -13.45
N ASP A 88 -13.88 -1.26 -14.63
CA ASP A 88 -13.97 0.10 -15.17
C ASP A 88 -15.39 0.43 -15.69
N LYS A 89 -15.55 1.62 -16.25
CA LYS A 89 -16.84 2.05 -16.81
C LYS A 89 -17.29 1.25 -18.04
N ALA A 90 -16.35 0.60 -18.72
CA ALA A 90 -16.63 -0.30 -19.85
C ALA A 90 -16.93 -1.74 -19.40
N GLY A 91 -16.82 -2.03 -18.08
CA GLY A 91 -17.01 -3.36 -17.52
C GLY A 91 -15.75 -4.22 -17.54
N GLU A 92 -14.63 -3.69 -18.02
CA GLU A 92 -13.36 -4.39 -18.10
C GLU A 92 -12.72 -4.57 -16.72
N SER A 93 -12.02 -5.69 -16.53
CA SER A 93 -11.36 -6.01 -15.25
C SER A 93 -10.17 -5.09 -15.01
N CYS A 94 -10.20 -4.37 -13.90
CA CYS A 94 -9.11 -3.52 -13.42
C CYS A 94 -8.44 -4.11 -12.20
N LYS A 95 -7.11 -4.02 -12.18
CA LYS A 95 -6.24 -4.41 -11.07
C LYS A 95 -5.45 -3.20 -10.60
N ILE A 96 -5.68 -2.76 -9.36
CA ILE A 96 -5.05 -1.55 -8.84
C ILE A 96 -4.01 -1.92 -7.79
N SER A 97 -2.78 -1.41 -7.95
CA SER A 97 -1.76 -1.43 -6.88
C SER A 97 -1.78 -0.11 -6.14
N VAL A 98 -1.96 -0.17 -4.82
CA VAL A 98 -2.07 1.01 -3.96
C VAL A 98 -0.75 1.29 -3.26
N LYS A 99 -0.32 2.53 -3.27
CA LYS A 99 0.85 3.02 -2.53
C LYS A 99 0.43 4.13 -1.60
N THR A 100 0.63 3.91 -0.30
CA THR A 100 0.25 4.86 0.74
C THR A 100 1.48 5.41 1.44
N THR A 101 1.49 6.70 1.68
CA THR A 101 2.55 7.42 2.39
C THR A 101 1.98 8.37 3.42
N LYS A 102 2.78 8.75 4.43
CA LYS A 102 2.42 9.78 5.42
C LYS A 102 2.94 11.17 5.08
N TYR A 103 3.69 11.32 4.01
CA TYR A 103 4.25 12.62 3.63
C TYR A 103 3.19 13.53 3.01
N LYS A 104 3.26 14.85 3.35
CA LYS A 104 2.30 15.86 2.83
C LYS A 104 2.37 16.03 1.31
N ASP A 105 3.59 15.95 0.76
CA ASP A 105 3.81 15.93 -0.68
C ASP A 105 4.08 14.50 -1.14
N PRO A 106 3.02 13.72 -1.41
CA PRO A 106 3.20 12.32 -1.73
C PRO A 106 3.79 12.13 -3.12
N ILE A 107 4.78 11.27 -3.17
CA ILE A 107 5.38 10.80 -4.41
C ILE A 107 5.20 9.29 -4.46
N LEU A 108 4.60 8.79 -5.52
CA LEU A 108 4.57 7.35 -5.76
C LEU A 108 5.99 6.88 -6.03
N LYS A 109 6.42 5.84 -5.31
CA LYS A 109 7.75 5.24 -5.44
C LYS A 109 7.61 3.76 -5.73
N VAL A 110 8.26 3.31 -6.79
CA VAL A 110 8.31 1.90 -7.19
C VAL A 110 9.77 1.50 -7.37
N ASN A 111 10.18 0.37 -6.79
CA ASN A 111 11.58 -0.08 -6.94
C ASN A 111 11.86 -0.55 -8.37
N SER A 112 10.88 -1.15 -9.01
CA SER A 112 10.96 -1.61 -10.39
C SER A 112 9.57 -1.79 -10.99
N LEU A 113 9.45 -1.83 -12.30
CA LEU A 113 8.21 -2.15 -13.00
C LEU A 113 7.67 -3.54 -12.64
N ALA A 114 8.52 -4.44 -12.14
CA ALA A 114 8.10 -5.76 -11.68
C ALA A 114 7.12 -5.69 -10.49
N GLU A 115 7.17 -4.64 -9.66
CA GLU A 115 6.24 -4.45 -8.53
C GLU A 115 4.80 -4.17 -8.98
N ILE A 116 4.63 -3.62 -10.17
CA ILE A 116 3.32 -3.22 -10.71
C ILE A 116 2.96 -3.95 -12.01
N LYS A 117 3.73 -4.98 -12.39
CA LYS A 117 3.57 -5.66 -13.68
C LYS A 117 2.20 -6.32 -13.88
N ASN A 118 1.53 -6.70 -12.79
CA ASN A 118 0.22 -7.35 -12.82
C ASN A 118 -0.93 -6.40 -12.50
N ALA A 119 -0.62 -5.13 -12.23
CA ALA A 119 -1.62 -4.07 -12.10
C ALA A 119 -1.93 -3.45 -13.47
N THR A 120 -3.17 -3.02 -13.66
CA THR A 120 -3.57 -2.17 -14.79
C THR A 120 -3.46 -0.70 -14.39
N HIS A 121 -3.62 -0.41 -13.10
CA HIS A 121 -3.57 0.94 -12.52
C HIS A 121 -2.73 0.97 -11.25
N VAL A 122 -2.24 2.15 -10.91
CA VAL A 122 -1.59 2.47 -9.64
C VAL A 122 -2.32 3.62 -8.97
N ALA A 123 -2.49 3.55 -7.65
CA ALA A 123 -3.10 4.59 -6.85
C ALA A 123 -2.09 5.16 -5.86
N LEU A 124 -2.09 6.48 -5.69
CA LEU A 124 -1.30 7.18 -4.68
C LEU A 124 -2.21 7.77 -3.63
N CYS A 125 -1.95 7.38 -2.38
CA CYS A 125 -2.68 7.81 -1.20
C CYS A 125 -1.75 8.43 -0.16
N ARG A 126 -2.27 9.39 0.60
CA ARG A 126 -1.66 9.90 1.82
C ARG A 126 -2.50 9.49 3.02
N TYR A 127 -1.90 8.77 3.93
CA TYR A 127 -2.48 8.55 5.26
C TYR A 127 -2.17 9.74 6.16
N PHE A 128 -3.14 10.16 6.96
CA PHE A 128 -2.98 11.21 7.97
C PHE A 128 -3.68 10.84 9.28
N LYS A 129 -3.11 11.37 10.36
CA LYS A 129 -3.72 11.34 11.70
C LYS A 129 -3.44 12.68 12.35
N GLU A 130 -4.49 13.48 12.51
CA GLU A 130 -4.42 14.84 13.03
C GLU A 130 -5.50 15.02 14.12
N GLY A 131 -5.06 15.14 15.39
CA GLY A 131 -5.97 15.14 16.52
C GLY A 131 -6.81 13.87 16.59
N ASN A 132 -8.13 14.02 16.59
CA ASN A 132 -9.08 12.89 16.60
C ASN A 132 -9.45 12.39 15.19
N GLN A 133 -9.00 13.07 14.16
CA GLN A 133 -9.27 12.67 12.78
C GLN A 133 -8.17 11.76 12.27
N GLU A 134 -8.58 10.71 11.62
CA GLU A 134 -7.72 9.74 10.98
C GLU A 134 -8.32 9.34 9.65
N GLY A 135 -7.51 9.35 8.60
CA GLY A 135 -8.05 9.07 7.27
C GLY A 135 -6.98 8.94 6.19
N VAL A 136 -7.50 8.85 4.98
CA VAL A 136 -6.70 8.76 3.76
C VAL A 136 -7.16 9.80 2.74
N GLU A 137 -6.20 10.53 2.19
CA GLU A 137 -6.38 11.38 1.02
C GLU A 137 -5.97 10.59 -0.23
N MET A 138 -6.89 10.37 -1.14
CA MET A 138 -6.57 9.79 -2.44
C MET A 138 -6.18 10.91 -3.41
N HIS A 139 -4.92 10.92 -3.83
CA HIS A 139 -4.39 11.93 -4.73
C HIS A 139 -4.76 11.66 -6.17
N TRP A 140 -4.52 10.44 -6.63
CA TRP A 140 -4.84 10.02 -7.99
C TRP A 140 -4.81 8.50 -8.16
N VAL A 141 -5.51 8.05 -9.20
CA VAL A 141 -5.41 6.71 -9.78
C VAL A 141 -5.03 6.89 -11.25
N LYS A 142 -3.95 6.26 -11.68
CA LYS A 142 -3.42 6.37 -13.04
C LYS A 142 -3.16 4.99 -13.62
N SER A 143 -3.25 4.86 -14.94
CA SER A 143 -2.89 3.60 -15.61
C SER A 143 -1.39 3.32 -15.49
N VAL A 144 -1.02 2.05 -15.49
CA VAL A 144 0.40 1.65 -15.51
C VAL A 144 1.11 2.18 -16.74
N GLU A 145 0.40 2.30 -17.86
CA GLU A 145 0.95 2.88 -19.10
C GLU A 145 1.26 4.37 -18.93
N GLU A 146 0.36 5.13 -18.27
CA GLU A 146 0.63 6.53 -17.94
C GLU A 146 1.82 6.66 -16.98
N PHE A 147 1.93 5.76 -15.98
CA PHE A 147 3.08 5.71 -15.09
C PHE A 147 4.38 5.46 -15.88
N LYS A 148 4.41 4.46 -16.74
CA LYS A 148 5.58 4.14 -17.57
C LYS A 148 6.02 5.31 -18.45
N LYS A 149 5.05 6.08 -18.98
CA LYS A 149 5.33 7.23 -19.86
C LYS A 149 5.89 8.44 -19.09
N ASN A 150 5.41 8.68 -17.86
CA ASN A 150 5.63 9.95 -17.16
C ASN A 150 6.49 9.81 -15.89
N HIS A 151 6.98 8.61 -15.55
CA HIS A 151 7.84 8.45 -14.39
C HIS A 151 9.22 9.10 -14.59
N TYR A 152 9.82 9.47 -13.48
CA TYR A 152 11.22 9.91 -13.42
C TYR A 152 11.98 9.07 -12.40
N ILE A 153 13.32 9.06 -12.52
CA ILE A 153 14.18 8.32 -11.59
C ILE A 153 14.74 9.29 -10.57
N ARG A 154 14.64 8.94 -9.28
CA ARG A 154 15.23 9.69 -8.17
C ARG A 154 15.91 8.75 -7.18
N ASP A 155 17.10 9.10 -6.76
CA ASP A 155 17.76 8.44 -5.63
C ASP A 155 17.42 9.17 -4.32
N PHE A 156 17.06 8.38 -3.30
CA PHE A 156 16.72 8.87 -1.95
C PHE A 156 17.81 8.49 -0.93
N GLY A 157 19.01 8.11 -1.37
CA GLY A 157 20.11 7.66 -0.52
C GLY A 157 20.10 6.15 -0.19
N TYR A 158 19.13 5.41 -0.74
CA TYR A 158 19.01 3.94 -0.63
C TYR A 158 18.75 3.27 -1.98
N GLY A 159 19.27 3.89 -3.04
CA GLY A 159 19.18 3.45 -4.42
C GLY A 159 18.06 4.13 -5.23
N PRO A 160 18.16 4.09 -6.55
CA PRO A 160 17.24 4.76 -7.45
C PRO A 160 15.83 4.15 -7.37
N LYS A 161 14.83 5.01 -7.45
CA LYS A 161 13.40 4.65 -7.49
C LYS A 161 12.74 5.30 -8.70
N MET A 162 11.79 4.59 -9.30
CA MET A 162 10.88 5.13 -10.30
C MET A 162 9.78 5.91 -9.57
N CYS A 163 9.60 7.18 -9.90
CA CYS A 163 8.73 8.09 -9.19
C CYS A 163 7.69 8.71 -10.12
N LEU A 164 6.50 8.98 -9.57
CA LEU A 164 5.49 9.81 -10.21
C LEU A 164 4.86 10.72 -9.15
N LYS A 165 4.64 11.99 -9.50
CA LYS A 165 4.04 13.01 -8.64
C LYS A 165 2.58 13.24 -9.00
#